data_c1de2e6872c625a1e509f3a5edbf99d9
#
_entry.id   c1de2e6872c625a1e509f3a5edbf99d9
#
_cell.length_a   1.000
_cell.length_b   1.000
_cell.length_c   1.000
_cell.angle_alpha   90.00
_cell.angle_beta   90.00
_cell.angle_gamma   90.00
#
_symmetry.space_group_name_H-M   'P 1'
#
loop_
_entity.id
_entity.type
_entity.pdbx_description
1 polymer ?
#
loop_
_entity_poly.entity_id
_entity_poly.type
_entity_poly.pdbx_seq_one_letter_code
_entity_poly.pdbx_strand_id
1 'polypeptide(L)'
;RDPEMSRGLGDVYKRQVMLCFAFYSGVEGIAGMWAASYCTLTRGLDAMTAASWASLFYVGITVGRFFSGFLTMKFNDQQMIRMGQLLNAVGIVLILLPFGNALLPVGLVVAGLGCAPIYPSIIHETPSNFGKNLSMSMTGLQMAAAYTGSTLLSPLFGVLAQNITMNLYPFVLLLMLVLMTVFSEQLHRKTAAKRAANA
;
A
#
# COMPACT_ATOMS: atom_id res chain seq x y z
N ARG A 1 0.96 15.78 33.84
CA ARG A 1 0.70 14.88 32.69
C ARG A 1 1.40 13.58 32.99
N ASP A 2 0.62 12.50 33.08
CA ASP A 2 1.08 11.17 33.45
C ASP A 2 2.09 10.63 32.39
N PRO A 3 3.35 10.36 32.76
CA PRO A 3 4.36 9.87 31.82
C PRO A 3 4.01 8.47 31.22
N GLU A 4 3.24 7.67 31.94
CA GLU A 4 2.81 6.33 31.53
C GLU A 4 1.74 6.40 30.44
N MET A 5 0.77 7.31 30.52
CA MET A 5 -0.23 7.54 29.49
C MET A 5 0.40 8.06 28.19
N SER A 6 1.46 8.87 28.30
CA SER A 6 2.24 9.36 27.16
C SER A 6 3.04 8.24 26.47
N ARG A 7 3.57 7.27 27.24
CA ARG A 7 4.27 6.07 26.69
C ARG A 7 3.32 5.12 26.00
N GLY A 8 2.17 4.82 26.60
CA GLY A 8 1.18 3.91 26.01
C GLY A 8 0.59 4.41 24.69
N LEU A 9 0.29 5.73 24.60
CA LEU A 9 -0.13 6.34 23.34
C LEU A 9 0.99 6.28 22.28
N GLY A 10 2.24 6.54 22.65
CA GLY A 10 3.38 6.45 21.74
C GLY A 10 3.54 5.06 21.14
N ASP A 11 3.33 4.01 21.91
CA ASP A 11 3.47 2.62 21.44
C ASP A 11 2.31 2.20 20.51
N VAL A 12 1.09 2.65 20.76
CA VAL A 12 -0.05 2.43 19.85
C VAL A 12 0.18 3.11 18.49
N TYR A 13 0.74 4.32 18.48
CA TYR A 13 1.11 5.01 17.23
C TYR A 13 2.15 4.26 16.41
N LYS A 14 3.23 3.84 17.06
CA LYS A 14 4.28 3.05 16.42
C LYS A 14 3.69 1.81 15.75
N ARG A 15 2.84 1.09 16.50
CA ARG A 15 2.18 -0.12 16.02
C ARG A 15 1.30 0.12 14.80
N GLN A 16 0.51 1.21 14.78
CA GLN A 16 -0.35 1.55 13.65
C GLN A 16 0.43 1.91 12.39
N VAL A 17 1.51 2.68 12.53
CA VAL A 17 2.39 3.02 11.39
C VAL A 17 3.04 1.76 10.81
N MET A 18 3.56 0.89 11.66
CA MET A 18 4.18 -0.38 11.21
C MET A 18 3.18 -1.28 10.49
N LEU A 19 1.95 -1.42 11.01
CA LEU A 19 0.90 -2.21 10.36
C LEU A 19 0.48 -1.60 9.02
N CYS A 20 0.32 -0.28 8.97
CA CYS A 20 0.03 0.42 7.72
C CYS A 20 1.09 0.13 6.64
N PHE A 21 2.37 0.20 7.02
CA PHE A 21 3.48 -0.09 6.11
C PHE A 21 3.55 -1.57 5.70
N ALA A 22 3.32 -2.49 6.63
CA ALA A 22 3.30 -3.92 6.33
C ALA A 22 2.20 -4.28 5.34
N PHE A 23 0.98 -3.74 5.54
CA PHE A 23 -0.13 -3.97 4.59
C PHE A 23 0.08 -3.28 3.25
N TYR A 24 0.65 -2.07 3.23
CA TYR A 24 1.04 -1.41 1.98
C TYR A 24 2.01 -2.28 1.18
N SER A 25 3.08 -2.75 1.82
CA SER A 25 4.08 -3.62 1.18
C SER A 25 3.50 -4.97 0.78
N GLY A 26 2.50 -5.45 1.52
CA GLY A 26 1.71 -6.63 1.14
C GLY A 26 0.94 -6.40 -0.16
N VAL A 27 0.25 -5.25 -0.31
CA VAL A 27 -0.44 -4.89 -1.56
C VAL A 27 0.55 -4.83 -2.72
N GLU A 28 1.64 -4.06 -2.57
CA GLU A 28 2.64 -3.88 -3.63
C GLU A 28 3.32 -5.22 -4.00
N GLY A 29 3.71 -6.02 -2.99
CA GLY A 29 4.37 -7.30 -3.18
C GLY A 29 3.47 -8.34 -3.84
N ILE A 30 2.23 -8.50 -3.36
CA ILE A 30 1.27 -9.45 -3.96
C ILE A 30 0.90 -8.99 -5.37
N ALA A 31 0.60 -7.68 -5.56
CA ALA A 31 0.25 -7.14 -6.86
C ALA A 31 1.34 -7.37 -7.90
N GLY A 32 2.60 -7.10 -7.54
CA GLY A 32 3.72 -7.24 -8.48
C GLY A 32 4.11 -8.70 -8.75
N MET A 33 4.21 -9.53 -7.71
CA MET A 33 4.74 -10.91 -7.86
C MET A 33 3.73 -11.89 -8.46
N TRP A 34 2.43 -11.72 -8.18
CA TRP A 34 1.42 -12.70 -8.54
C TRP A 34 0.54 -12.29 -9.73
N ALA A 35 0.72 -11.07 -10.29
CA ALA A 35 -0.04 -10.58 -11.44
C ALA A 35 0.08 -11.51 -12.67
N ALA A 36 1.30 -11.95 -13.01
CA ALA A 36 1.51 -12.86 -14.14
C ALA A 36 0.83 -14.21 -13.91
N SER A 37 0.94 -14.77 -12.71
CA SER A 37 0.27 -16.04 -12.36
C SER A 37 -1.25 -15.91 -12.39
N TYR A 38 -1.80 -14.78 -11.93
CA TYR A 38 -3.23 -14.49 -12.05
C TYR A 38 -3.68 -14.41 -13.52
N CYS A 39 -2.90 -13.71 -14.35
CA CYS A 39 -3.19 -13.59 -15.78
C CYS A 39 -3.18 -14.94 -16.50
N THR A 40 -2.23 -15.82 -16.19
CA THR A 40 -2.16 -17.16 -16.82
C THR A 40 -3.20 -18.11 -16.26
N LEU A 41 -3.27 -18.26 -14.95
CA LEU A 41 -4.08 -19.32 -14.31
C LEU A 41 -5.57 -19.00 -14.25
N THR A 42 -5.93 -17.70 -14.15
CA THR A 42 -7.33 -17.27 -14.02
C THR A 42 -7.89 -16.74 -15.35
N ARG A 43 -7.09 -16.03 -16.12
CA ARG A 43 -7.54 -15.36 -17.34
C ARG A 43 -7.14 -16.09 -18.62
N GLY A 44 -6.39 -17.19 -18.53
CA GLY A 44 -6.01 -18.04 -19.65
C GLY A 44 -5.05 -17.39 -20.64
N LEU A 45 -4.30 -16.37 -20.22
CA LEU A 45 -3.30 -15.73 -21.08
C LEU A 45 -2.04 -16.58 -21.21
N ASP A 46 -1.39 -16.51 -22.36
CA ASP A 46 -0.07 -17.11 -22.54
C ASP A 46 0.98 -16.44 -21.62
N ALA A 47 2.03 -17.17 -21.29
CA ALA A 47 3.02 -16.75 -20.31
C ALA A 47 3.74 -15.43 -20.71
N MET A 48 3.99 -15.21 -21.99
CA MET A 48 4.67 -14.02 -22.48
C MET A 48 3.78 -12.79 -22.35
N THR A 49 2.53 -12.86 -22.76
CA THR A 49 1.53 -11.79 -22.61
C THR A 49 1.29 -11.49 -21.12
N ALA A 50 1.14 -12.52 -20.30
CA ALA A 50 0.93 -12.38 -18.86
C ALA A 50 2.11 -11.66 -18.17
N ALA A 51 3.34 -12.02 -18.49
CA ALA A 51 4.53 -11.37 -17.96
C ALA A 51 4.63 -9.90 -18.42
N SER A 52 4.34 -9.64 -19.71
CA SER A 52 4.31 -8.27 -20.25
C SER A 52 3.27 -7.41 -19.56
N TRP A 53 2.06 -7.93 -19.32
CA TRP A 53 1.02 -7.18 -18.62
C TRP A 53 1.32 -6.99 -17.14
N ALA A 54 1.89 -7.99 -16.47
CA ALA A 54 2.33 -7.85 -15.08
C ALA A 54 3.38 -6.74 -14.92
N SER A 55 4.27 -6.55 -15.89
CA SER A 55 5.26 -5.48 -15.87
C SER A 55 4.64 -4.07 -15.90
N LEU A 56 3.42 -3.92 -16.43
CA LEU A 56 2.70 -2.65 -16.47
C LEU A 56 2.38 -2.09 -15.08
N PHE A 57 2.25 -2.97 -14.07
CA PHE A 57 2.13 -2.53 -12.69
C PHE A 57 3.33 -1.69 -12.25
N TYR A 58 4.55 -2.14 -12.58
CA TYR A 58 5.78 -1.40 -12.25
C TYR A 58 5.96 -0.14 -13.11
N VAL A 59 5.49 -0.17 -14.37
CA VAL A 59 5.41 1.04 -15.20
C VAL A 59 4.49 2.07 -14.52
N GLY A 60 3.33 1.63 -14.00
CA GLY A 60 2.42 2.47 -13.23
C GLY A 60 3.10 3.09 -12.00
N ILE A 61 3.83 2.30 -11.21
CA ILE A 61 4.60 2.80 -10.05
C ILE A 61 5.63 3.84 -10.49
N THR A 62 6.40 3.57 -11.55
CA THR A 62 7.46 4.45 -12.02
C THR A 62 6.90 5.81 -12.47
N VAL A 63 5.88 5.77 -13.32
CA VAL A 63 5.19 6.97 -13.80
C VAL A 63 4.54 7.73 -12.63
N GLY A 64 3.88 7.00 -11.73
CA GLY A 64 3.25 7.57 -10.55
C GLY A 64 4.26 8.26 -9.62
N ARG A 65 5.44 7.69 -9.39
CA ARG A 65 6.51 8.32 -8.59
C ARG A 65 7.02 9.60 -9.24
N PHE A 66 7.16 9.61 -10.56
CA PHE A 66 7.54 10.83 -11.27
C PHE A 66 6.52 11.96 -11.06
N PHE A 67 5.23 11.68 -11.24
CA PHE A 67 4.16 12.66 -11.04
C PHE A 67 3.94 13.02 -9.57
N SER A 68 4.12 12.10 -8.63
CA SER A 68 3.94 12.38 -7.21
C SER A 68 4.90 13.46 -6.70
N GLY A 69 6.11 13.58 -7.26
CA GLY A 69 7.03 14.66 -6.95
C GLY A 69 6.45 16.06 -7.22
N PHE A 70 5.69 16.21 -8.30
CA PHE A 70 5.01 17.49 -8.61
C PHE A 70 3.75 17.69 -7.78
N LEU A 71 3.02 16.61 -7.50
CA LEU A 71 1.78 16.67 -6.72
C LEU A 71 2.02 17.06 -5.25
N THR A 72 3.17 16.71 -4.66
CA THR A 72 3.55 17.13 -3.30
C THR A 72 3.69 18.65 -3.15
N MET A 73 3.84 19.39 -4.24
CA MET A 73 3.84 20.87 -4.22
C MET A 73 2.45 21.47 -3.98
N LYS A 74 1.37 20.71 -4.26
CA LYS A 74 -0.03 21.18 -4.14
C LYS A 74 -0.83 20.46 -3.07
N PHE A 75 -0.50 19.20 -2.80
CA PHE A 75 -1.23 18.33 -1.89
C PHE A 75 -0.37 17.96 -0.70
N ASN A 76 -0.98 17.88 0.48
CA ASN A 76 -0.30 17.38 1.67
C ASN A 76 -0.18 15.84 1.66
N ASP A 77 0.72 15.31 2.49
CA ASP A 77 1.01 13.88 2.53
C ASP A 77 -0.23 13.00 2.72
N GLN A 78 -1.17 13.43 3.56
CA GLN A 78 -2.40 12.69 3.80
C GLN A 78 -3.31 12.66 2.56
N GLN A 79 -3.43 13.77 1.84
CA GLN A 79 -4.20 13.80 0.60
C GLN A 79 -3.57 12.90 -0.45
N MET A 80 -2.23 12.88 -0.52
CA MET A 80 -1.48 11.99 -1.41
C MET A 80 -1.73 10.51 -1.08
N ILE A 81 -1.72 10.14 0.22
CA ILE A 81 -2.02 8.77 0.65
C ILE A 81 -3.45 8.39 0.26
N ARG A 82 -4.43 9.23 0.52
CA ARG A 82 -5.84 8.96 0.18
C ARG A 82 -6.07 8.85 -1.32
N MET A 83 -5.45 9.73 -2.11
CA MET A 83 -5.50 9.67 -3.58
C MET A 83 -4.87 8.37 -4.09
N GLY A 84 -3.73 7.97 -3.54
CA GLY A 84 -3.08 6.71 -3.87
C GLY A 84 -3.95 5.49 -3.54
N GLN A 85 -4.56 5.47 -2.36
CA GLN A 85 -5.48 4.41 -1.94
C GLN A 85 -6.70 4.31 -2.86
N LEU A 86 -7.29 5.45 -3.24
CA LEU A 86 -8.43 5.49 -4.15
C LEU A 86 -8.06 4.97 -5.54
N LEU A 87 -6.95 5.42 -6.11
CA LEU A 87 -6.45 4.95 -7.40
C LEU A 87 -6.16 3.44 -7.36
N ASN A 88 -5.54 2.98 -6.27
CA ASN A 88 -5.27 1.55 -6.10
C ASN A 88 -6.57 0.73 -6.05
N ALA A 89 -7.58 1.20 -5.31
CA ALA A 89 -8.91 0.58 -5.27
C ALA A 89 -9.54 0.51 -6.66
N VAL A 90 -9.52 1.61 -7.43
CA VAL A 90 -10.01 1.64 -8.81
C VAL A 90 -9.26 0.63 -9.68
N GLY A 91 -7.92 0.58 -9.60
CA GLY A 91 -7.10 -0.39 -10.34
C GLY A 91 -7.48 -1.83 -10.02
N ILE A 92 -7.64 -2.18 -8.73
CA ILE A 92 -8.03 -3.53 -8.31
C ILE A 92 -9.46 -3.87 -8.78
N VAL A 93 -10.38 -2.92 -8.71
CA VAL A 93 -11.75 -3.11 -9.22
C VAL A 93 -11.73 -3.36 -10.74
N LEU A 94 -10.92 -2.64 -11.52
CA LEU A 94 -10.76 -2.91 -12.95
C LEU A 94 -10.22 -4.31 -13.23
N ILE A 95 -9.29 -4.80 -12.40
CA ILE A 95 -8.78 -6.19 -12.50
C ILE A 95 -9.88 -7.21 -12.19
N LEU A 96 -10.80 -6.88 -11.28
CA LEU A 96 -11.90 -7.76 -10.85
C LEU A 96 -13.01 -7.87 -11.90
N LEU A 97 -13.23 -6.82 -12.70
CA LEU A 97 -14.36 -6.77 -13.62
C LEU A 97 -14.29 -7.87 -14.68
N PRO A 98 -15.43 -8.54 -14.97
CA PRO A 98 -15.49 -9.67 -15.91
C PRO A 98 -15.62 -9.24 -17.39
N PHE A 99 -15.25 -8.01 -17.74
CA PHE A 99 -15.35 -7.49 -19.12
C PHE A 99 -14.19 -7.92 -20.02
N GLY A 100 -13.87 -9.21 -20.02
CA GLY A 100 -12.77 -9.75 -20.81
C GLY A 100 -11.39 -9.35 -20.26
N ASN A 101 -10.34 -9.59 -21.05
CA ASN A 101 -8.96 -9.34 -20.63
C ASN A 101 -8.49 -7.89 -20.89
N ALA A 102 -9.26 -7.07 -21.62
CA ALA A 102 -8.84 -5.73 -22.04
C ALA A 102 -8.63 -4.75 -20.86
N LEU A 103 -9.36 -4.92 -19.77
CA LEU A 103 -9.24 -4.06 -18.57
C LEU A 103 -8.09 -4.43 -17.65
N LEU A 104 -7.53 -5.64 -17.76
CA LEU A 104 -6.43 -6.11 -16.92
C LEU A 104 -5.19 -5.22 -16.98
N PRO A 105 -4.61 -4.93 -18.16
CA PRO A 105 -3.42 -4.08 -18.24
C PRO A 105 -3.69 -2.68 -17.72
N VAL A 106 -4.88 -2.13 -17.98
CA VAL A 106 -5.29 -0.81 -17.48
C VAL A 106 -5.39 -0.84 -15.95
N GLY A 107 -6.03 -1.86 -15.39
CA GLY A 107 -6.15 -2.05 -13.94
C GLY A 107 -4.79 -2.16 -13.26
N LEU A 108 -3.84 -2.89 -13.85
CA LEU A 108 -2.47 -3.03 -13.32
C LEU A 108 -1.71 -1.71 -13.33
N VAL A 109 -1.80 -0.92 -14.43
CA VAL A 109 -1.19 0.42 -14.49
C VAL A 109 -1.80 1.34 -13.42
N VAL A 110 -3.14 1.38 -13.32
CA VAL A 110 -3.85 2.25 -12.36
C VAL A 110 -3.54 1.85 -10.92
N ALA A 111 -3.49 0.55 -10.62
CA ALA A 111 -3.08 0.05 -9.30
C ALA A 111 -1.63 0.45 -8.97
N GLY A 112 -0.71 0.34 -9.92
CA GLY A 112 0.67 0.79 -9.76
C GLY A 112 0.78 2.31 -9.53
N LEU A 113 0.03 3.12 -10.31
CA LEU A 113 -0.07 4.56 -10.10
C LEU A 113 -0.56 4.90 -8.68
N GLY A 114 -1.52 4.13 -8.16
CA GLY A 114 -2.04 4.28 -6.80
C GLY A 114 -1.01 3.94 -5.72
N CYS A 115 -0.18 2.93 -5.90
CA CYS A 115 0.89 2.57 -4.95
C CYS A 115 1.98 3.66 -4.85
N ALA A 116 2.24 4.36 -5.94
CA ALA A 116 3.40 5.23 -6.08
C ALA A 116 3.51 6.36 -5.02
N PRO A 117 2.47 7.16 -4.72
CA PRO A 117 2.56 8.27 -3.77
C PRO A 117 2.52 7.83 -2.31
N ILE A 118 2.04 6.63 -1.99
CA ILE A 118 1.73 6.21 -0.62
C ILE A 118 3.01 6.09 0.21
N TYR A 119 4.00 5.34 -0.28
CA TYR A 119 5.25 5.08 0.42
C TYR A 119 6.03 6.37 0.78
N PRO A 120 6.34 7.26 -0.17
CA PRO A 120 7.09 8.47 0.15
C PRO A 120 6.31 9.41 1.09
N SER A 121 4.99 9.50 0.95
CA SER A 121 4.16 10.36 1.80
C SER A 121 4.14 9.89 3.26
N ILE A 122 4.04 8.58 3.52
CA ILE A 122 4.09 8.06 4.89
C ILE A 122 5.47 8.32 5.53
N ILE A 123 6.56 8.16 4.79
CA ILE A 123 7.91 8.46 5.28
C ILE A 123 8.07 9.96 5.56
N HIS A 124 7.57 10.81 4.67
CA HIS A 124 7.66 12.25 4.80
C HIS A 124 6.87 12.79 6.01
N GLU A 125 5.75 12.15 6.38
CA GLU A 125 4.99 12.47 7.59
C GLU A 125 5.67 12.06 8.92
N THR A 126 6.66 11.16 8.87
CA THR A 126 7.27 10.59 10.08
C THR A 126 7.88 11.63 11.02
N PRO A 127 8.68 12.64 10.57
CA PRO A 127 9.23 13.66 11.44
C PRO A 127 8.17 14.53 12.11
N SER A 128 7.07 14.83 11.41
CA SER A 128 5.99 15.65 11.95
C SER A 128 5.12 14.88 12.96
N ASN A 129 5.06 13.56 12.85
CA ASN A 129 4.28 12.70 13.75
C ASN A 129 5.05 12.30 15.01
N PHE A 130 6.37 12.08 14.92
CA PHE A 130 7.21 11.54 16.02
C PHE A 130 8.29 12.50 16.50
N GLY A 131 8.49 13.62 15.83
CA GLY A 131 9.56 14.58 16.11
C GLY A 131 10.90 14.19 15.50
N LYS A 132 11.78 15.18 15.30
CA LYS A 132 13.06 15.01 14.60
C LYS A 132 13.98 13.96 15.24
N ASN A 133 14.02 13.90 16.57
CA ASN A 133 14.92 13.02 17.33
C ASN A 133 14.58 11.52 17.17
N LEU A 134 13.30 11.18 17.00
CA LEU A 134 12.84 9.78 16.83
C LEU A 134 12.58 9.41 15.38
N SER A 135 12.62 10.37 14.47
CA SER A 135 12.30 10.18 13.05
C SER A 135 13.14 9.08 12.39
N MET A 136 14.45 9.10 12.60
CA MET A 136 15.36 8.11 12.01
C MET A 136 15.07 6.69 12.50
N SER A 137 14.88 6.50 13.80
CA SER A 137 14.53 5.20 14.38
C SER A 137 13.16 4.72 13.93
N MET A 138 12.19 5.63 13.79
CA MET A 138 10.85 5.29 13.30
C MET A 138 10.86 4.91 11.83
N THR A 139 11.62 5.61 10.99
CA THR A 139 11.82 5.24 9.59
C THR A 139 12.44 3.85 9.46
N GLY A 140 13.44 3.53 10.27
CA GLY A 140 14.03 2.18 10.32
C GLY A 140 13.01 1.09 10.67
N LEU A 141 12.16 1.33 11.67
CA LEU A 141 11.07 0.42 12.06
C LEU A 141 10.01 0.28 10.95
N GLN A 142 9.67 1.37 10.27
CA GLN A 142 8.76 1.35 9.13
C GLN A 142 9.31 0.50 7.98
N MET A 143 10.61 0.65 7.66
CA MET A 143 11.27 -0.18 6.65
C MET A 143 11.28 -1.66 7.05
N ALA A 144 11.61 -1.96 8.30
CA ALA A 144 11.57 -3.33 8.80
C ALA A 144 10.17 -3.94 8.69
N ALA A 145 9.12 -3.18 9.04
CA ALA A 145 7.74 -3.61 8.89
C ALA A 145 7.36 -3.83 7.42
N ALA A 146 7.79 -2.93 6.51
CA ALA A 146 7.57 -3.07 5.08
C ALA A 146 8.21 -4.35 4.52
N TYR A 147 9.49 -4.58 4.79
CA TYR A 147 10.18 -5.79 4.34
C TYR A 147 9.57 -7.06 4.95
N THR A 148 9.19 -7.03 6.23
CA THR A 148 8.49 -8.14 6.87
C THR A 148 7.14 -8.40 6.17
N GLY A 149 6.38 -7.34 5.88
CA GLY A 149 5.11 -7.45 5.17
C GLY A 149 5.26 -8.08 3.79
N SER A 150 6.17 -7.58 2.95
CA SER A 150 6.39 -8.13 1.60
C SER A 150 6.94 -9.55 1.63
N THR A 151 7.85 -9.86 2.56
CA THR A 151 8.48 -11.18 2.67
C THR A 151 7.54 -12.25 3.21
N LEU A 152 6.59 -11.89 4.07
CA LEU A 152 5.63 -12.86 4.66
C LEU A 152 4.31 -12.91 3.88
N LEU A 153 3.71 -11.77 3.56
CA LEU A 153 2.36 -11.72 2.99
C LEU A 153 2.31 -12.26 1.56
N SER A 154 3.37 -12.03 0.76
CA SER A 154 3.40 -12.48 -0.63
C SER A 154 3.52 -14.01 -0.75
N PRO A 155 4.42 -14.72 -0.03
CA PRO A 155 4.42 -16.19 0.02
C PRO A 155 3.17 -16.77 0.67
N LEU A 156 2.63 -16.15 1.73
CA LEU A 156 1.38 -16.59 2.36
C LEU A 156 0.22 -16.56 1.36
N PHE A 157 0.13 -15.52 0.53
CA PHE A 157 -0.82 -15.49 -0.56
C PHE A 157 -0.57 -16.63 -1.55
N GLY A 158 0.69 -16.94 -1.87
CA GLY A 158 1.05 -18.07 -2.75
C GLY A 158 0.53 -19.41 -2.22
N VAL A 159 0.71 -19.69 -0.93
CA VAL A 159 0.17 -20.88 -0.28
C VAL A 159 -1.37 -20.90 -0.35
N LEU A 160 -2.00 -19.76 -0.09
CA LEU A 160 -3.46 -19.63 -0.19
C LEU A 160 -3.96 -19.89 -1.61
N ALA A 161 -3.31 -19.31 -2.61
CA ALA A 161 -3.66 -19.45 -4.02
C ALA A 161 -3.49 -20.90 -4.53
N GLN A 162 -2.46 -21.61 -4.07
CA GLN A 162 -2.22 -23.01 -4.41
C GLN A 162 -3.24 -23.96 -3.79
N ASN A 163 -3.66 -23.72 -2.55
CA ASN A 163 -4.57 -24.62 -1.83
C ASN A 163 -6.06 -24.34 -2.11
N ILE A 164 -6.41 -23.12 -2.53
CA ILE A 164 -7.80 -22.72 -2.77
C ILE A 164 -8.02 -22.35 -4.24
N THR A 165 -7.57 -21.16 -4.64
CA THR A 165 -7.68 -20.68 -6.03
C THR A 165 -6.94 -19.36 -6.24
N MET A 166 -6.39 -19.18 -7.45
CA MET A 166 -5.78 -17.91 -7.86
C MET A 166 -6.80 -16.78 -8.06
N ASN A 167 -8.08 -17.10 -8.19
CA ASN A 167 -9.16 -16.11 -8.28
C ASN A 167 -9.25 -15.19 -7.04
N LEU A 168 -8.66 -15.59 -5.92
CA LEU A 168 -8.58 -14.79 -4.70
C LEU A 168 -7.67 -13.56 -4.83
N TYR A 169 -6.82 -13.48 -5.86
CA TYR A 169 -5.84 -12.41 -6.03
C TYR A 169 -6.43 -11.00 -5.87
N PRO A 170 -7.46 -10.55 -6.63
CA PRO A 170 -7.99 -9.20 -6.47
C PRO A 170 -8.71 -8.99 -5.12
N PHE A 171 -9.31 -10.05 -4.56
CA PHE A 171 -9.99 -9.95 -3.25
C PHE A 171 -9.01 -9.78 -2.10
N VAL A 172 -7.87 -10.49 -2.14
CA VAL A 172 -6.82 -10.34 -1.13
C VAL A 172 -6.16 -8.97 -1.24
N LEU A 173 -5.95 -8.46 -2.46
CA LEU A 173 -5.47 -7.08 -2.67
C LEU A 173 -6.44 -6.06 -2.07
N LEU A 174 -7.76 -6.21 -2.30
CA LEU A 174 -8.77 -5.33 -1.69
C LEU A 174 -8.76 -5.42 -0.16
N LEU A 175 -8.68 -6.62 0.40
CA LEU A 175 -8.61 -6.82 1.84
C LEU A 175 -7.39 -6.11 2.44
N MET A 176 -6.21 -6.29 1.85
CA MET A 176 -4.99 -5.64 2.32
C MET A 176 -5.09 -4.11 2.20
N LEU A 177 -5.67 -3.61 1.11
CA LEU A 177 -5.89 -2.18 0.90
C LEU A 177 -6.87 -1.60 1.93
N VAL A 178 -7.95 -2.30 2.26
CA VAL A 178 -8.91 -1.90 3.30
C VAL A 178 -8.22 -1.85 4.67
N LEU A 179 -7.47 -2.88 5.04
CA LEU A 179 -6.72 -2.90 6.29
C LEU A 179 -5.73 -1.74 6.36
N MET A 180 -4.94 -1.53 5.30
CA MET A 180 -4.04 -0.39 5.20
C MET A 180 -4.77 0.95 5.38
N THR A 181 -5.91 1.14 4.71
CA THR A 181 -6.71 2.37 4.78
C THR A 181 -7.24 2.61 6.18
N VAL A 182 -7.75 1.57 6.85
CA VAL A 182 -8.23 1.65 8.23
C VAL A 182 -7.11 2.07 9.17
N PHE A 183 -5.93 1.45 9.10
CA PHE A 183 -4.79 1.80 9.95
C PHE A 183 -4.25 3.20 9.65
N SER A 184 -4.18 3.59 8.38
CA SER A 184 -3.77 4.94 7.95
C SER A 184 -4.72 6.01 8.48
N GLU A 185 -6.04 5.80 8.36
CA GLU A 185 -7.04 6.76 8.84
C GLU A 185 -7.08 6.85 10.38
N GLN A 186 -6.95 5.73 11.08
CA GLN A 186 -6.83 5.72 12.54
C GLN A 186 -5.59 6.48 13.03
N LEU A 187 -4.46 6.28 12.35
CA LEU A 187 -3.22 7.01 12.63
C LEU A 187 -3.44 8.51 12.49
N HIS A 188 -4.05 8.90 11.36
CA HIS A 188 -4.27 10.31 11.06
C HIS A 188 -5.20 10.99 12.06
N ARG A 189 -6.34 10.39 12.41
CA ARG A 189 -7.29 10.93 13.40
C ARG A 189 -6.62 11.16 14.75
N LYS A 190 -5.80 10.21 15.21
CA LYS A 190 -5.07 10.33 16.46
C LYS A 190 -4.01 11.44 16.41
N THR A 191 -3.30 11.56 15.29
CA THR A 191 -2.28 12.62 15.11
C THR A 191 -2.93 14.00 15.08
N ALA A 192 -4.05 14.16 14.39
CA ALA A 192 -4.80 15.40 14.34
C ALA A 192 -5.30 15.80 15.74
N ALA A 193 -5.86 14.87 16.51
CA ALA A 193 -6.30 15.11 17.89
C ALA A 193 -5.13 15.56 18.79
N LYS A 194 -3.94 14.96 18.64
CA LYS A 194 -2.75 15.36 19.40
C LYS A 194 -2.26 16.76 19.04
N ARG A 195 -2.27 17.12 17.75
CA ARG A 195 -1.89 18.48 17.30
C ARG A 195 -2.86 19.53 17.84
N ALA A 196 -4.16 19.25 17.82
CA ALA A 196 -5.19 20.13 18.36
C ALA A 196 -5.08 20.30 19.91
N ALA A 197 -4.64 19.28 20.64
CA ALA A 197 -4.45 19.36 22.09
C ALA A 197 -3.16 20.11 22.52
N ASN A 198 -2.22 20.32 21.58
CA ASN A 198 -0.94 21.00 21.84
C ASN A 198 -0.90 22.43 21.24
N ALA A 199 -1.93 22.85 20.50
CA ALA A 199 -2.13 24.21 19.98
C ALA A 199 -2.99 25.03 20.94
#